data_db8a21374853ea04a5f63fdd0380248a
#
_entry.id   db8a21374853ea04a5f63fdd0380248a
#
_cell.length_a   1.000
_cell.length_b   1.000
_cell.length_c   1.000
_cell.angle_alpha   90.00
_cell.angle_beta   90.00
_cell.angle_gamma   90.00
#
_symmetry.space_group_name_H-M   'P 1'
#
loop_
_entity.id
_entity.type
_entity.pdbx_description
1 polymer ?
#
loop_
_entity_poly.entity_id
_entity_poly.type
_entity_poly.pdbx_seq_one_letter_code
_entity_poly.pdbx_strand_id
1 'polypeptide(L)'
;MTPMISTSYLLAKKSLPTTTALAAQELPNYLAATPGWQADGARITKTFDFKNYYETLAFINAIAYVIHAEDHHPELVTTYNRCIIRLDTHSVNEGKGGISENDFICAAKFDAIYQQSFS
;
A
#
# COMPACT_ATOMS: atom_id res chain seq x y z
N MET A 1 -9.46 3.60 -24.51
CA MET A 1 -10.18 3.41 -23.23
C MET A 1 -9.20 2.97 -22.17
N THR A 2 -9.15 3.70 -21.06
CA THR A 2 -8.27 3.32 -19.95
C THR A 2 -8.86 2.10 -19.24
N PRO A 3 -8.08 1.02 -19.02
CA PRO A 3 -8.60 -0.12 -18.27
C PRO A 3 -9.00 0.30 -16.87
N MET A 4 -10.09 -0.24 -16.38
CA MET A 4 -10.50 0.00 -15.00
C MET A 4 -9.58 -0.79 -14.07
N ILE A 5 -9.01 -0.10 -13.09
CA ILE A 5 -8.17 -0.75 -12.07
C ILE A 5 -9.10 -1.41 -11.05
N SER A 6 -8.84 -2.67 -10.75
CA SER A 6 -9.59 -3.41 -9.73
C SER A 6 -8.64 -3.94 -8.66
N THR A 7 -9.21 -4.30 -7.51
CA THR A 7 -8.45 -4.97 -6.46
C THR A 7 -7.80 -6.26 -6.98
N SER A 8 -8.56 -7.05 -7.75
CA SER A 8 -8.04 -8.29 -8.33
C SER A 8 -6.86 -8.05 -9.26
N TYR A 9 -6.93 -6.98 -10.06
CA TYR A 9 -5.81 -6.60 -10.92
C TYR A 9 -4.55 -6.34 -10.09
N LEU A 10 -4.68 -5.58 -9.01
CA LEU A 10 -3.54 -5.22 -8.17
C LEU A 10 -2.97 -6.44 -7.44
N LEU A 11 -3.84 -7.32 -6.94
CA LEU A 11 -3.39 -8.53 -6.24
C LEU A 11 -2.63 -9.49 -7.16
N ALA A 12 -2.94 -9.49 -8.45
CA ALA A 12 -2.29 -10.35 -9.43
C ALA A 12 -0.97 -9.78 -9.94
N LYS A 13 -0.67 -8.51 -9.66
CA LYS A 13 0.54 -7.85 -10.13
C LYS A 13 1.68 -8.03 -9.14
N LYS A 14 2.90 -7.90 -9.67
CA LYS A 14 4.11 -7.80 -8.86
C LYS A 14 4.71 -6.42 -9.09
N SER A 15 5.21 -5.78 -8.03
CA SER A 15 5.87 -4.50 -8.18
C SER A 15 7.16 -4.66 -9.00
N LEU A 16 7.46 -3.66 -9.80
CA LEU A 16 8.62 -3.65 -10.68
C LEU A 16 9.35 -2.32 -10.50
N PRO A 17 10.67 -2.29 -10.69
CA PRO A 17 11.39 -1.03 -10.68
C PRO A 17 10.75 -0.05 -11.65
N THR A 18 10.51 1.18 -11.18
CA THR A 18 9.88 2.20 -12.01
C THR A 18 10.45 3.56 -11.70
N THR A 19 10.47 4.42 -12.71
CA THR A 19 10.82 5.84 -12.57
C THR A 19 9.61 6.72 -12.89
N THR A 20 8.46 6.13 -13.19
CA THR A 20 7.25 6.83 -13.63
C THR A 20 6.22 6.87 -12.53
N ALA A 21 5.90 8.09 -12.04
CA ALA A 21 4.80 8.31 -11.13
C ALA A 21 3.46 8.21 -11.84
N LEU A 22 2.40 7.89 -11.09
CA LEU A 22 1.05 7.96 -11.63
C LEU A 22 0.68 9.41 -11.90
N ALA A 23 -0.05 9.64 -13.00
CA ALA A 23 -0.62 10.94 -13.26
C ALA A 23 -1.76 11.22 -12.28
N ALA A 24 -1.99 12.51 -11.99
CA ALA A 24 -3.01 12.92 -11.01
C ALA A 24 -4.39 12.39 -11.39
N GLN A 25 -4.72 12.33 -12.68
CA GLN A 25 -6.01 11.85 -13.13
C GLN A 25 -6.19 10.34 -12.97
N GLU A 26 -5.11 9.58 -12.77
CA GLU A 26 -5.17 8.14 -12.55
C GLU A 26 -5.43 7.78 -11.08
N LEU A 27 -5.07 8.66 -10.15
CA LEU A 27 -5.16 8.37 -8.71
C LEU A 27 -6.56 7.95 -8.25
N PRO A 28 -7.66 8.61 -8.67
CA PRO A 28 -8.99 8.20 -8.21
C PRO A 28 -9.33 6.75 -8.54
N ASN A 29 -8.91 6.24 -9.71
CA ASN A 29 -9.17 4.86 -10.10
C ASN A 29 -8.44 3.88 -9.20
N TYR A 30 -7.19 4.17 -8.86
CA TYR A 30 -6.40 3.34 -7.97
C TYR A 30 -6.93 3.38 -6.54
N LEU A 31 -7.29 4.57 -6.05
CA LEU A 31 -7.85 4.71 -4.70
C LEU A 31 -9.19 3.99 -4.56
N ALA A 32 -10.01 3.96 -5.62
CA ALA A 32 -11.26 3.22 -5.61
C ALA A 32 -11.03 1.70 -5.49
N ALA A 33 -9.90 1.20 -5.99
CA ALA A 33 -9.54 -0.21 -5.92
C ALA A 33 -8.91 -0.61 -4.58
N THR A 34 -8.57 0.37 -3.74
CA THR A 34 -7.95 0.15 -2.42
C THR A 34 -8.73 0.95 -1.36
N PRO A 35 -9.95 0.49 -1.01
CA PRO A 35 -10.80 1.23 -0.07
C PRO A 35 -10.09 1.48 1.27
N GLY A 36 -10.24 2.69 1.80
CA GLY A 36 -9.62 3.09 3.06
C GLY A 36 -8.25 3.72 2.92
N TRP A 37 -7.59 3.58 1.76
CA TRP A 37 -6.34 4.29 1.50
C TRP A 37 -6.65 5.69 0.99
N GLN A 38 -5.82 6.65 1.41
CA GLN A 38 -5.98 8.05 1.05
C GLN A 38 -4.65 8.61 0.57
N ALA A 39 -4.72 9.52 -0.40
CA ALA A 39 -3.55 10.27 -0.82
C ALA A 39 -3.22 11.33 0.23
N ASP A 40 -1.95 11.46 0.57
CA ASP A 40 -1.43 12.44 1.51
C ASP A 40 -0.13 12.98 0.94
N GLY A 41 -0.22 14.06 0.18
CA GLY A 41 0.93 14.60 -0.54
C GLY A 41 1.46 13.59 -1.56
N ALA A 42 2.74 13.25 -1.45
CA ALA A 42 3.40 12.32 -2.35
C ALA A 42 3.30 10.86 -1.91
N ARG A 43 2.39 10.55 -0.98
CA ARG A 43 2.24 9.19 -0.41
C ARG A 43 0.77 8.80 -0.35
N ILE A 44 0.52 7.50 -0.17
CA ILE A 44 -0.79 7.00 0.24
C ILE A 44 -0.66 6.44 1.64
N THR A 45 -1.74 6.53 2.42
CA THR A 45 -1.72 6.15 3.83
C THR A 45 -3.02 5.47 4.23
N LYS A 46 -2.90 4.56 5.19
CA LYS A 46 -4.06 3.91 5.84
C LYS A 46 -3.70 3.54 7.27
N THR A 47 -4.68 3.64 8.16
CA THR A 47 -4.56 3.20 9.55
C THR A 47 -5.31 1.90 9.72
N PHE A 48 -4.63 0.88 10.25
CA PHE A 48 -5.21 -0.42 10.59
C PHE A 48 -5.37 -0.50 12.10
N ASP A 49 -6.57 -0.89 12.55
CA ASP A 49 -6.91 -1.02 13.96
C ASP A 49 -6.94 -2.48 14.38
N PHE A 50 -6.50 -2.76 15.61
CA PHE A 50 -6.41 -4.11 16.17
C PHE A 50 -6.96 -4.12 17.61
N LYS A 51 -7.20 -5.32 18.15
CA LYS A 51 -7.70 -5.49 19.51
C LYS A 51 -6.62 -5.17 20.56
N ASN A 52 -5.38 -5.54 20.26
CA ASN A 52 -4.29 -5.48 21.23
C ASN A 52 -2.94 -5.43 20.51
N TYR A 53 -1.89 -5.29 21.29
CA TYR A 53 -0.53 -5.17 20.76
C TYR A 53 -0.07 -6.43 20.02
N TYR A 54 -0.49 -7.60 20.50
CA TYR A 54 -0.07 -8.85 19.87
C TYR A 54 -0.65 -9.01 18.46
N GLU A 55 -1.90 -8.59 18.24
CA GLU A 55 -2.48 -8.58 16.91
C GLU A 55 -1.77 -7.58 16.01
N THR A 56 -1.43 -6.41 16.55
CA THR A 56 -0.68 -5.39 15.79
C THR A 56 0.65 -5.95 15.32
N LEU A 57 1.40 -6.61 16.20
CA LEU A 57 2.68 -7.23 15.85
C LEU A 57 2.50 -8.38 14.86
N ALA A 58 1.47 -9.20 15.03
CA ALA A 58 1.20 -10.30 14.12
C ALA A 58 0.91 -9.80 12.71
N PHE A 59 0.16 -8.71 12.58
CA PHE A 59 -0.09 -8.09 11.28
C PHE A 59 1.21 -7.60 10.63
N ILE A 60 2.05 -6.92 11.40
CA ILE A 60 3.34 -6.42 10.89
C ILE A 60 4.20 -7.59 10.41
N ASN A 61 4.25 -8.67 11.18
CA ASN A 61 5.00 -9.87 10.78
C ASN A 61 4.43 -10.48 9.49
N ALA A 62 3.10 -10.49 9.35
CA ALA A 62 2.46 -11.05 8.16
C ALA A 62 2.76 -10.22 6.92
N ILE A 63 2.70 -8.89 7.01
CA ILE A 63 2.97 -8.02 5.86
C ILE A 63 4.47 -7.95 5.55
N ALA A 64 5.34 -8.31 6.47
CA ALA A 64 6.79 -8.31 6.24
C ALA A 64 7.16 -9.19 5.05
N TYR A 65 6.46 -10.30 4.83
CA TYR A 65 6.67 -11.14 3.67
C TYR A 65 6.36 -10.39 2.36
N VAL A 66 5.25 -9.64 2.34
CA VAL A 66 4.87 -8.85 1.16
C VAL A 66 5.92 -7.77 0.90
N ILE A 67 6.36 -7.08 1.95
CA ILE A 67 7.40 -6.05 1.83
C ILE A 67 8.66 -6.62 1.18
N HIS A 68 9.06 -7.81 1.63
CA HIS A 68 10.23 -8.50 1.08
C HIS A 68 9.98 -8.93 -0.38
N ALA A 69 8.84 -9.57 -0.63
CA ALA A 69 8.53 -10.13 -1.96
C ALA A 69 8.38 -9.04 -3.02
N GLU A 70 7.80 -7.89 -2.65
CA GLU A 70 7.60 -6.77 -3.57
C GLU A 70 8.81 -5.82 -3.61
N ASP A 71 9.76 -6.00 -2.71
CA ASP A 71 10.93 -5.13 -2.58
C ASP A 71 10.53 -3.65 -2.52
N HIS A 72 9.55 -3.34 -1.66
CA HIS A 72 8.98 -2.02 -1.54
C HIS A 72 8.85 -1.68 -0.06
N HIS A 73 9.33 -0.52 0.37
CA HIS A 73 9.65 -0.25 1.76
C HIS A 73 8.73 0.82 2.36
N PRO A 74 7.59 0.45 2.96
CA PRO A 74 6.69 1.42 3.58
C PRO A 74 7.24 1.99 4.87
N GLU A 75 6.75 3.16 5.25
CA GLU A 75 6.87 3.63 6.62
C GLU A 75 5.79 2.99 7.47
N LEU A 76 6.16 2.43 8.61
CA LEU A 76 5.24 1.81 9.56
C LEU A 76 5.30 2.57 10.87
N VAL A 77 4.15 3.05 11.33
CA VAL A 77 4.03 3.67 12.66
C VAL A 77 3.18 2.76 13.52
N THR A 78 3.78 2.14 14.52
CA THR A 78 3.17 1.11 15.34
C THR A 78 2.86 1.65 16.72
N THR A 79 1.61 1.52 17.16
CA THR A 79 1.18 1.82 18.52
C THR A 79 0.61 0.54 19.13
N TYR A 80 0.02 0.63 20.33
CA TYR A 80 -0.52 -0.54 21.01
C TYR A 80 -1.50 -1.33 20.15
N ASN A 81 -2.43 -0.63 19.51
CA ASN A 81 -3.52 -1.26 18.75
C ASN A 81 -3.71 -0.66 17.36
N ARG A 82 -2.69 -0.04 16.80
CA ARG A 82 -2.76 0.56 15.46
C ARG A 82 -1.46 0.40 14.72
N CYS A 83 -1.59 0.26 13.41
CA CYS A 83 -0.46 0.38 12.49
C CYS A 83 -0.84 1.36 11.40
N ILE A 84 -0.13 2.48 11.31
CA ILE A 84 -0.30 3.44 10.23
C ILE A 84 0.74 3.09 9.19
N ILE A 85 0.29 2.87 7.95
CA ILE A 85 1.19 2.54 6.84
C ILE A 85 1.19 3.69 5.86
N ARG A 86 2.38 4.15 5.46
CA ARG A 86 2.56 5.14 4.42
C ARG A 86 3.45 4.57 3.34
N LEU A 87 2.97 4.66 2.10
CA LEU A 87 3.65 4.10 0.93
C LEU A 87 3.97 5.20 -0.06
N ASP A 88 5.20 5.19 -0.55
CA ASP A 88 5.62 6.00 -1.70
C ASP A 88 6.70 5.23 -2.47
N THR A 89 7.02 5.72 -3.66
CA THR A 89 8.04 5.12 -4.51
C THR A 89 9.18 6.13 -4.67
N HIS A 90 10.34 5.80 -4.12
CA HIS A 90 11.46 6.73 -4.03
C HIS A 90 12.10 7.04 -5.38
N SER A 91 12.01 6.12 -6.34
CA SER A 91 12.70 6.24 -7.63
C SER A 91 11.99 7.10 -8.66
N VAL A 92 10.74 7.52 -8.37
CA VAL A 92 9.99 8.38 -9.30
C VAL A 92 10.31 9.84 -9.07
N ASN A 93 9.93 10.70 -10.05
CA ASN A 93 10.15 12.14 -9.99
C ASN A 93 11.62 12.50 -9.75
N GLU A 94 12.52 11.84 -10.49
CA GLU A 94 13.96 12.10 -10.41
C GLU A 94 14.54 11.85 -9.02
N GLY A 95 14.01 10.84 -8.32
CA GLY A 95 14.46 10.49 -6.97
C GLY A 95 13.83 11.31 -5.86
N LYS A 96 12.92 12.23 -6.19
CA LYS A 96 12.22 13.04 -5.16
C LYS A 96 11.10 12.27 -4.49
N GLY A 97 10.66 11.18 -5.11
CA GLY A 97 9.58 10.36 -4.59
C GLY A 97 8.20 10.76 -5.09
N GLY A 98 7.27 9.85 -4.96
CA GLY A 98 5.89 10.04 -5.37
C GLY A 98 5.12 8.75 -5.35
N ILE A 99 3.93 8.75 -5.93
CA ILE A 99 3.03 7.60 -5.93
C ILE A 99 3.13 6.87 -7.27
N SER A 100 3.32 5.56 -7.23
CA SER A 100 3.32 4.71 -8.43
C SER A 100 2.35 3.55 -8.23
N GLU A 101 2.14 2.77 -9.28
CA GLU A 101 1.32 1.56 -9.20
C GLU A 101 1.85 0.59 -8.12
N ASN A 102 3.16 0.56 -7.90
CA ASN A 102 3.77 -0.31 -6.88
C ASN A 102 3.18 -0.08 -5.50
N ASP A 103 2.87 1.17 -5.16
CA ASP A 103 2.29 1.51 -3.86
C ASP A 103 0.91 0.86 -3.70
N PHE A 104 0.12 0.88 -4.76
CA PHE A 104 -1.22 0.30 -4.75
C PHE A 104 -1.20 -1.23 -4.78
N ILE A 105 -0.20 -1.82 -5.43
CA ILE A 105 -0.01 -3.28 -5.38
C ILE A 105 0.22 -3.71 -3.93
N CYS A 106 1.12 -3.05 -3.22
CA CYS A 106 1.38 -3.34 -1.82
C CYS A 106 0.15 -3.07 -0.95
N ALA A 107 -0.53 -1.94 -1.17
CA ALA A 107 -1.73 -1.59 -0.42
C ALA A 107 -2.79 -2.69 -0.51
N ALA A 108 -3.06 -3.18 -1.73
CA ALA A 108 -4.05 -4.23 -1.94
C ALA A 108 -3.66 -5.53 -1.22
N LYS A 109 -2.38 -5.89 -1.24
CA LYS A 109 -1.89 -7.11 -0.60
C LYS A 109 -1.91 -6.99 0.93
N PHE A 110 -1.60 -5.82 1.48
CA PHE A 110 -1.74 -5.58 2.92
C PHE A 110 -3.21 -5.69 3.35
N ASP A 111 -4.13 -5.10 2.58
CA ASP A 111 -5.57 -5.18 2.85
C ASP A 111 -6.06 -6.62 2.85
N ALA A 112 -5.60 -7.44 1.90
CA ALA A 112 -6.01 -8.83 1.80
C ALA A 112 -5.62 -9.62 3.06
N ILE A 113 -4.41 -9.39 3.57
CA ILE A 113 -3.94 -10.01 4.81
C ILE A 113 -4.80 -9.56 6.00
N TYR A 114 -5.07 -8.27 6.09
CA TYR A 114 -5.88 -7.72 7.17
C TYR A 114 -7.29 -8.32 7.17
N GLN A 115 -7.93 -8.34 6.02
CA GLN A 115 -9.29 -8.86 5.88
C GLN A 115 -9.38 -10.35 6.20
N GLN A 116 -8.35 -11.11 5.86
CA GLN A 116 -8.35 -12.55 6.06
C GLN A 116 -8.22 -12.94 7.52
N SER A 117 -7.44 -12.23 8.31
CA SER A 117 -7.02 -12.70 9.64
C SER A 117 -7.28 -11.71 10.77
N PHE A 118 -7.56 -10.45 10.50
CA PHE A 118 -7.58 -9.41 11.53
C PHE A 118 -8.84 -8.55 11.53
N SER A 119 -9.67 -8.65 10.52
CA SER A 119 -10.91 -7.86 10.47
C SER A 119 -12.03 -8.45 11.30
#